data_47ae89bdf501777efbb630260d938f90
#
_entry.id   47ae89bdf501777efbb630260d938f90
#
_cell.length_a   1.000
_cell.length_b   1.000
_cell.length_c   1.000
_cell.angle_alpha   90.00
_cell.angle_beta   90.00
_cell.angle_gamma   90.00
#
_symmetry.space_group_name_H-M   'P 1'
#
loop_
_entity.id
_entity.type
_entity.pdbx_description
1 polymer ?
#
loop_
_entity_poly.entity_id
_entity_poly.type
_entity_poly.pdbx_seq_one_letter_code
_entity_poly.pdbx_strand_id
1 'polypeptide(L)'
;FSRKPLNKLEVLKKALESMKGFKFRLAYINLEIDDIDETTSLKIEDYLKNITSYTGTKILLDDFVKNKIRFYKGYRNQDLGGLSKNYVSGLSPAISRRIITEYEIVKQISKHVQYNDVDKFVDEICWRTYWKGWLEHRPAVWHDYLDDLTYFNDNNKKYDIYHRAINGETGLECFDAWVSELKENGYIHNHARMWYASIW
;
A
#
# COMPACT_ATOMS: atom_id res chain seq x y z
N PHE A 1 21.64 17.67 -16.25
CA PHE A 1 21.87 16.33 -15.70
C PHE A 1 21.05 15.32 -16.49
N SER A 2 21.70 14.63 -17.45
CA SER A 2 21.11 13.54 -18.22
C SER A 2 20.93 12.32 -17.33
N ARG A 3 19.69 12.04 -16.91
CA ARG A 3 19.39 10.77 -16.24
C ARG A 3 19.23 9.69 -17.31
N LYS A 4 20.12 8.69 -17.33
CA LYS A 4 19.93 7.48 -18.13
C LYS A 4 18.58 6.84 -17.75
N PRO A 5 17.78 6.37 -18.73
CA PRO A 5 16.58 5.63 -18.42
C PRO A 5 16.95 4.37 -17.61
N LEU A 6 16.40 4.26 -16.43
CA LEU A 6 16.59 3.07 -15.58
C LEU A 6 15.94 1.86 -16.25
N ASN A 7 16.65 0.74 -16.26
CA ASN A 7 16.13 -0.55 -16.67
C ASN A 7 14.89 -0.89 -15.81
N LYS A 8 13.87 -1.51 -16.40
CA LYS A 8 12.62 -1.89 -15.70
C LYS A 8 12.90 -2.69 -14.42
N LEU A 9 13.88 -3.59 -14.45
CA LEU A 9 14.32 -4.37 -13.29
C LEU A 9 14.97 -3.50 -12.20
N GLU A 10 15.74 -2.47 -12.57
CA GLU A 10 16.31 -1.51 -11.62
C GLU A 10 15.25 -0.59 -11.02
N VAL A 11 14.21 -0.24 -11.77
CA VAL A 11 13.06 0.51 -11.25
C VAL A 11 12.28 -0.34 -10.25
N LEU A 12 12.06 -1.62 -10.55
CA LEU A 12 11.45 -2.60 -9.64
C LEU A 12 12.29 -2.83 -8.39
N LYS A 13 13.60 -3.05 -8.55
CA LYS A 13 14.53 -3.18 -7.41
C LYS A 13 14.55 -1.91 -6.56
N LYS A 14 14.62 -0.72 -7.17
CA LYS A 14 14.56 0.54 -6.43
C LYS A 14 13.20 0.84 -5.82
N ALA A 15 12.10 0.41 -6.46
CA ALA A 15 10.77 0.49 -5.85
C ALA A 15 10.67 -0.45 -4.65
N LEU A 16 11.15 -1.70 -4.76
CA LEU A 16 11.25 -2.65 -3.65
C LEU A 16 12.21 -2.17 -2.58
N GLU A 17 13.38 -1.62 -2.94
CA GLU A 17 14.32 -1.02 -1.99
C GLU A 17 13.78 0.25 -1.34
N SER A 18 13.00 1.06 -2.07
CA SER A 18 12.32 2.22 -1.49
C SER A 18 11.13 1.80 -0.63
N MET A 19 10.52 0.66 -0.89
CA MET A 19 9.56 0.03 0.02
C MET A 19 10.27 -0.57 1.24
N LYS A 20 11.47 -1.10 1.12
CA LYS A 20 12.38 -1.40 2.26
C LYS A 20 12.81 -0.15 3.01
N GLY A 21 12.90 1.00 2.36
CA GLY A 21 13.21 2.30 2.96
C GLY A 21 12.01 3.05 3.54
N PHE A 22 10.78 2.69 3.19
CA PHE A 22 9.57 3.06 3.91
C PHE A 22 9.37 2.08 5.04
N LYS A 23 10.19 2.20 6.01
CA LYS A 23 10.05 1.60 7.31
C LYS A 23 8.87 2.26 8.02
N PHE A 24 7.66 2.01 7.56
CA PHE A 24 6.57 2.01 8.51
C PHE A 24 6.93 1.00 9.60
N ARG A 25 6.44 1.17 10.82
CA ARG A 25 6.44 0.15 11.88
C ARG A 25 5.76 -1.17 11.48
N LEU A 26 5.26 -1.29 10.31
CA LEU A 26 5.12 -2.53 9.64
C LEU A 26 6.54 -3.07 9.62
N ALA A 27 6.79 -4.05 10.50
CA ALA A 27 7.93 -4.90 10.37
C ALA A 27 7.89 -5.34 8.91
N TYR A 28 8.53 -4.55 8.10
CA TYR A 28 8.65 -4.86 6.73
C TYR A 28 9.40 -6.14 6.77
N ILE A 29 8.59 -7.09 6.61
CA ILE A 29 8.95 -8.33 6.10
C ILE A 29 10.24 -8.07 5.37
N ASN A 30 11.36 -8.45 5.98
CA ASN A 30 12.55 -8.78 5.24
C ASN A 30 12.13 -10.00 4.41
N LEU A 31 11.26 -9.75 3.42
CA LEU A 31 11.13 -10.64 2.29
C LEU A 31 12.47 -10.51 1.61
N GLU A 32 13.40 -11.35 2.00
CA GLU A 32 14.46 -11.71 1.11
C GLU A 32 13.73 -12.23 -0.12
N ILE A 33 14.04 -11.64 -1.27
CA ILE A 33 13.35 -11.96 -2.55
C ILE A 33 13.44 -13.45 -2.84
N ASP A 34 14.41 -14.11 -2.24
CA ASP A 34 14.68 -15.55 -2.33
C ASP A 34 13.63 -16.43 -1.59
N ASP A 35 12.81 -15.85 -0.68
CA ASP A 35 11.76 -16.57 0.06
C ASP A 35 10.38 -16.50 -0.62
N ILE A 36 10.28 -15.85 -1.78
CA ILE A 36 9.03 -15.72 -2.53
C ILE A 36 8.99 -16.82 -3.58
N ASP A 37 8.00 -17.70 -3.52
CA ASP A 37 7.79 -18.68 -4.58
C ASP A 37 7.46 -18.02 -5.94
N GLU A 38 7.68 -18.72 -7.03
CA GLU A 38 7.53 -18.19 -8.39
C GLU A 38 6.10 -17.66 -8.66
N THR A 39 5.09 -18.32 -8.13
CA THR A 39 3.67 -17.93 -8.31
C THR A 39 3.37 -16.63 -7.59
N THR A 40 3.87 -16.45 -6.38
CA THR A 40 3.73 -15.22 -5.58
C THR A 40 4.49 -14.08 -6.22
N SER A 41 5.70 -14.34 -6.73
CA SER A 41 6.50 -13.36 -7.47
C SER A 41 5.75 -12.83 -8.70
N LEU A 42 5.12 -13.70 -9.49
CA LEU A 42 4.34 -13.31 -10.67
C LEU A 42 3.12 -12.44 -10.32
N LYS A 43 2.39 -12.74 -9.24
CA LYS A 43 1.26 -11.92 -8.78
C LYS A 43 1.70 -10.53 -8.34
N ILE A 44 2.80 -10.44 -7.60
CA ILE A 44 3.38 -9.17 -7.18
C ILE A 44 3.87 -8.38 -8.39
N GLU A 45 4.51 -9.02 -9.35
CA GLU A 45 4.98 -8.39 -10.59
C GLU A 45 3.83 -7.81 -11.42
N ASP A 46 2.74 -8.54 -11.58
CA ASP A 46 1.56 -8.07 -12.30
C ASP A 46 0.92 -6.85 -11.62
N TYR A 47 0.76 -6.88 -10.31
CA TYR A 47 0.27 -5.75 -9.57
C TYR A 47 1.21 -4.54 -9.70
N LEU A 48 2.52 -4.73 -9.48
CA LEU A 48 3.52 -3.68 -9.59
C LEU A 48 3.61 -3.12 -11.01
N LYS A 49 3.52 -3.95 -12.03
CA LYS A 49 3.53 -3.54 -13.44
C LYS A 49 2.38 -2.58 -13.76
N ASN A 50 1.19 -2.85 -13.25
CA ASN A 50 0.04 -1.99 -13.43
C ASN A 50 0.13 -0.72 -12.59
N ILE A 51 0.45 -0.83 -11.31
CA ILE A 51 0.42 0.30 -10.37
C ILE A 51 1.61 1.25 -10.52
N THR A 52 2.73 0.80 -11.12
CA THR A 52 3.93 1.61 -11.35
C THR A 52 3.96 2.30 -12.71
N SER A 53 3.00 2.03 -13.60
CA SER A 53 2.89 2.70 -14.89
C SER A 53 1.66 3.60 -14.93
N TYR A 54 1.75 4.73 -15.64
CA TYR A 54 0.61 5.64 -15.83
C TYR A 54 -0.55 4.94 -16.55
N THR A 55 -0.25 4.21 -17.61
CA THR A 55 -1.26 3.47 -18.39
C THR A 55 -1.95 2.41 -17.56
N GLY A 56 -1.18 1.59 -16.82
CA GLY A 56 -1.75 0.57 -15.94
C GLY A 56 -2.59 1.17 -14.82
N THR A 57 -2.12 2.27 -14.21
CA THR A 57 -2.89 3.01 -13.20
C THR A 57 -4.21 3.55 -13.74
N LYS A 58 -4.23 4.02 -14.99
CA LYS A 58 -5.48 4.45 -15.67
C LYS A 58 -6.45 3.29 -15.87
N ILE A 59 -5.95 2.12 -16.26
CA ILE A 59 -6.78 0.91 -16.38
C ILE A 59 -7.41 0.54 -15.04
N LEU A 60 -6.62 0.55 -13.95
CA LEU A 60 -7.13 0.29 -12.60
C LEU A 60 -8.16 1.34 -12.15
N LEU A 61 -7.93 2.61 -12.47
CA LEU A 61 -8.90 3.67 -12.17
C LEU A 61 -10.20 3.48 -12.95
N ASP A 62 -10.13 3.16 -14.23
CA ASP A 62 -11.30 2.95 -15.08
C ASP A 62 -12.12 1.73 -14.61
N ASP A 63 -11.45 0.64 -14.22
CA ASP A 63 -12.11 -0.53 -13.62
C ASP A 63 -12.81 -0.15 -12.31
N PHE A 64 -12.13 0.57 -11.43
CA PHE A 64 -12.70 1.03 -10.17
C PHE A 64 -13.93 1.92 -10.38
N VAL A 65 -13.86 2.88 -11.31
CA VAL A 65 -14.97 3.80 -11.62
C VAL A 65 -16.17 3.06 -12.20
N LYS A 66 -15.95 2.07 -13.05
CA LYS A 66 -17.04 1.29 -13.68
C LYS A 66 -17.70 0.32 -12.71
N ASN A 67 -16.90 -0.39 -11.92
CA ASN A 67 -17.35 -1.61 -11.25
C ASN A 67 -17.47 -1.48 -9.73
N LYS A 68 -16.73 -0.56 -9.09
CA LYS A 68 -16.59 -0.56 -7.62
C LYS A 68 -16.99 0.75 -6.93
N ILE A 69 -16.81 1.90 -7.55
CA ILE A 69 -16.90 3.20 -6.87
C ILE A 69 -18.25 3.46 -6.20
N ARG A 70 -19.35 3.02 -6.79
CA ARG A 70 -20.70 3.19 -6.23
C ARG A 70 -20.92 2.40 -4.94
N PHE A 71 -20.17 1.33 -4.77
CA PHE A 71 -20.21 0.48 -3.58
C PHE A 71 -19.21 0.93 -2.51
N TYR A 72 -18.25 1.78 -2.87
CA TYR A 72 -17.17 2.23 -2.00
C TYR A 72 -17.68 2.76 -0.67
N LYS A 73 -18.68 3.64 -0.67
CA LYS A 73 -19.24 4.28 0.53
C LYS A 73 -19.73 3.25 1.56
N GLY A 74 -20.37 2.18 1.13
CA GLY A 74 -20.90 1.13 2.01
C GLY A 74 -19.90 0.05 2.41
N TYR A 75 -18.97 -0.25 1.53
CA TYR A 75 -18.10 -1.44 1.68
C TYR A 75 -16.63 -1.15 1.88
N ARG A 76 -16.19 0.13 1.85
CA ARG A 76 -14.78 0.50 1.96
C ARG A 76 -14.09 0.03 3.24
N ASN A 77 -14.85 -0.24 4.29
CA ASN A 77 -14.35 -0.68 5.59
C ASN A 77 -14.34 -2.20 5.75
N GLN A 78 -14.80 -2.94 4.75
CA GLN A 78 -14.83 -4.40 4.77
C GLN A 78 -13.60 -4.93 4.05
N ASP A 79 -12.91 -5.84 4.71
CA ASP A 79 -11.84 -6.62 4.12
C ASP A 79 -12.40 -7.99 3.71
N LEU A 80 -12.49 -8.21 2.40
CA LEU A 80 -13.03 -9.43 1.82
C LEU A 80 -11.92 -10.39 1.36
N GLY A 81 -10.69 -10.09 1.74
CA GLY A 81 -9.49 -10.85 1.35
C GLY A 81 -9.08 -10.60 -0.10
N GLY A 82 -7.94 -9.93 -0.27
CA GLY A 82 -7.36 -9.59 -1.56
C GLY A 82 -8.00 -8.40 -2.29
N LEU A 83 -7.16 -7.67 -3.02
CA LEU A 83 -7.54 -6.40 -3.67
C LEU A 83 -8.67 -6.56 -4.70
N SER A 84 -8.75 -7.68 -5.41
CA SER A 84 -9.77 -7.94 -6.43
C SER A 84 -11.18 -8.06 -5.84
N LYS A 85 -11.31 -8.59 -4.63
CA LYS A 85 -12.59 -8.78 -3.95
C LYS A 85 -13.07 -7.52 -3.23
N ASN A 86 -12.15 -6.65 -2.83
CA ASN A 86 -12.44 -5.44 -2.08
C ASN A 86 -12.99 -4.32 -2.98
N TYR A 87 -13.85 -3.47 -2.42
CA TYR A 87 -14.43 -2.30 -3.09
C TYR A 87 -13.56 -1.04 -2.94
N VAL A 88 -12.24 -1.22 -2.82
CA VAL A 88 -11.25 -0.14 -2.77
C VAL A 88 -10.54 0.02 -4.12
N SER A 89 -9.96 1.19 -4.35
CA SER A 89 -9.34 1.50 -5.65
C SER A 89 -7.98 0.84 -5.88
N GLY A 90 -7.25 0.49 -4.81
CA GLY A 90 -5.86 0.04 -4.90
C GLY A 90 -4.86 1.09 -5.42
N LEU A 91 -5.29 2.33 -5.64
CA LEU A 91 -4.47 3.37 -6.28
C LEU A 91 -3.47 4.07 -5.34
N SER A 92 -3.51 3.78 -4.04
CA SER A 92 -2.69 4.49 -3.05
C SER A 92 -1.18 4.47 -3.34
N PRO A 93 -0.55 3.39 -3.85
CA PRO A 93 0.85 3.42 -4.22
C PRO A 93 1.15 4.36 -5.39
N ALA A 94 0.31 4.36 -6.44
CA ALA A 94 0.47 5.23 -7.61
C ALA A 94 0.31 6.71 -7.24
N ILE A 95 -0.67 7.03 -6.40
CA ILE A 95 -0.87 8.41 -5.91
C ILE A 95 0.33 8.84 -5.06
N SER A 96 0.83 7.98 -4.17
CA SER A 96 2.00 8.28 -3.33
C SER A 96 3.25 8.60 -4.14
N ARG A 97 3.40 7.97 -5.29
CA ARG A 97 4.54 8.14 -6.18
C ARG A 97 4.32 9.17 -7.29
N ARG A 98 3.17 9.86 -7.27
CA ARG A 98 2.81 10.86 -8.28
C ARG A 98 2.76 10.29 -9.71
N ILE A 99 2.44 9.00 -9.86
CA ILE A 99 2.16 8.38 -11.16
C ILE A 99 0.83 8.89 -11.70
N ILE A 100 -0.14 9.06 -10.80
CA ILE A 100 -1.40 9.75 -11.05
C ILE A 100 -1.65 10.74 -9.91
N THR A 101 -2.25 11.89 -10.23
CA THR A 101 -2.57 12.91 -9.24
C THR A 101 -4.00 12.76 -8.71
N GLU A 102 -4.23 13.27 -7.50
CA GLU A 102 -5.55 13.35 -6.91
C GLU A 102 -6.53 14.11 -7.81
N TYR A 103 -6.06 15.18 -8.45
CA TYR A 103 -6.84 15.97 -9.40
C TYR A 103 -7.30 15.15 -10.61
N GLU A 104 -6.40 14.37 -11.22
CA GLU A 104 -6.72 13.53 -12.38
C GLU A 104 -7.77 12.46 -12.02
N ILE A 105 -7.67 11.88 -10.82
CA ILE A 105 -8.62 10.88 -10.33
C ILE A 105 -10.01 11.53 -10.18
N VAL A 106 -10.11 12.65 -9.46
CA VAL A 106 -11.39 13.34 -9.26
C VAL A 106 -11.98 13.80 -10.60
N LYS A 107 -11.16 14.34 -11.51
CA LYS A 107 -11.57 14.73 -12.85
C LYS A 107 -12.09 13.55 -13.68
N GLN A 108 -11.50 12.36 -13.56
CA GLN A 108 -11.98 11.17 -14.26
C GLN A 108 -13.33 10.70 -13.68
N ILE A 109 -13.45 10.66 -12.35
CA ILE A 109 -14.67 10.26 -11.66
C ILE A 109 -15.84 11.18 -12.02
N SER A 110 -15.64 12.50 -12.02
CA SER A 110 -16.67 13.50 -12.28
C SER A 110 -17.28 13.42 -13.69
N LYS A 111 -16.65 12.73 -14.63
CA LYS A 111 -17.19 12.46 -15.96
C LYS A 111 -18.25 11.35 -15.99
N HIS A 112 -18.24 10.46 -15.00
CA HIS A 112 -19.00 9.21 -15.04
C HIS A 112 -19.99 9.07 -13.89
N VAL A 113 -19.78 9.78 -12.78
CA VAL A 113 -20.57 9.60 -11.55
C VAL A 113 -20.86 10.95 -10.90
N GLN A 114 -22.03 11.08 -10.30
CA GLN A 114 -22.39 12.30 -9.56
C GLN A 114 -21.65 12.34 -8.21
N TYR A 115 -21.34 13.55 -7.75
CA TYR A 115 -20.57 13.76 -6.51
C TYR A 115 -21.20 13.06 -5.28
N ASN A 116 -22.51 13.14 -5.13
CA ASN A 116 -23.22 12.56 -3.98
C ASN A 116 -23.05 11.03 -3.85
N ASP A 117 -22.76 10.35 -4.96
CA ASP A 117 -22.54 8.90 -4.97
C ASP A 117 -21.10 8.52 -4.58
N VAL A 118 -20.18 9.50 -4.63
CA VAL A 118 -18.75 9.28 -4.47
C VAL A 118 -18.09 10.20 -3.45
N ASP A 119 -18.90 10.97 -2.70
CA ASP A 119 -18.45 11.94 -1.70
C ASP A 119 -17.37 11.36 -0.78
N LYS A 120 -17.59 10.16 -0.25
CA LYS A 120 -16.66 9.49 0.65
C LYS A 120 -15.32 9.14 0.01
N PHE A 121 -15.32 8.77 -1.27
CA PHE A 121 -14.06 8.50 -1.97
C PHE A 121 -13.26 9.78 -2.22
N VAL A 122 -13.94 10.86 -2.58
CA VAL A 122 -13.32 12.17 -2.79
C VAL A 122 -12.77 12.71 -1.45
N ASP A 123 -13.54 12.57 -0.37
CA ASP A 123 -13.07 12.95 0.98
C ASP A 123 -11.75 12.24 1.35
N GLU A 124 -11.68 10.92 1.12
CA GLU A 124 -10.46 10.13 1.44
C GLU A 124 -9.25 10.57 0.60
N ILE A 125 -9.46 10.95 -0.65
CA ILE A 125 -8.40 11.54 -1.49
C ILE A 125 -7.96 12.90 -0.94
N CYS A 126 -8.90 13.75 -0.52
CA CYS A 126 -8.61 15.05 0.08
C CYS A 126 -7.86 14.90 1.42
N TRP A 127 -8.26 13.95 2.26
CA TRP A 127 -7.56 13.62 3.50
C TRP A 127 -6.10 13.25 3.25
N ARG A 128 -5.82 12.50 2.19
CA ARG A 128 -4.45 12.18 1.82
C ARG A 128 -3.60 13.42 1.56
N THR A 129 -4.12 14.38 0.80
CA THR A 129 -3.44 15.65 0.52
C THR A 129 -3.22 16.46 1.79
N TYR A 130 -4.23 16.53 2.66
CA TYR A 130 -4.14 17.18 3.96
C TYR A 130 -3.02 16.60 4.83
N TRP A 131 -2.98 15.27 4.99
CA TRP A 131 -1.98 14.62 5.83
C TRP A 131 -0.56 14.76 5.27
N LYS A 132 -0.39 14.77 3.96
CA LYS A 132 0.92 15.06 3.36
C LYS A 132 1.40 16.47 3.72
N GLY A 133 0.58 17.48 3.54
CA GLY A 133 0.92 18.85 3.93
C GLY A 133 1.18 18.99 5.43
N TRP A 134 0.39 18.30 6.27
CA TRP A 134 0.58 18.29 7.71
C TRP A 134 1.94 17.71 8.10
N LEU A 135 2.37 16.61 7.51
CA LEU A 135 3.68 16.00 7.76
C LEU A 135 4.84 16.84 7.24
N GLU A 136 4.67 17.51 6.08
CA GLU A 136 5.69 18.40 5.51
C GLU A 136 6.02 19.57 6.47
N HIS A 137 5.04 20.02 7.26
CA HIS A 137 5.22 21.08 8.25
C HIS A 137 5.67 20.57 9.63
N ARG A 138 5.89 19.27 9.79
CA ARG A 138 6.28 18.64 11.07
C ARG A 138 7.41 17.63 10.88
N PRO A 139 8.61 18.08 10.50
CA PRO A 139 9.74 17.19 10.24
C PRO A 139 10.16 16.37 11.48
N ALA A 140 9.89 16.88 12.69
CA ALA A 140 10.17 16.16 13.94
C ALA A 140 9.51 14.76 13.97
N VAL A 141 8.28 14.64 13.44
CA VAL A 141 7.58 13.35 13.38
C VAL A 141 8.39 12.28 12.61
N TRP A 142 9.13 12.70 11.59
CA TRP A 142 9.99 11.79 10.84
C TRP A 142 11.23 11.37 11.64
N HIS A 143 11.83 12.30 12.37
CA HIS A 143 12.99 12.01 13.21
C HIS A 143 12.60 11.08 14.37
N ASP A 144 11.52 11.40 15.09
CA ASP A 144 11.00 10.56 16.16
C ASP A 144 10.73 9.13 15.65
N TYR A 145 10.14 9.00 14.45
CA TYR A 145 9.91 7.71 13.82
C TYR A 145 11.21 6.93 13.56
N LEU A 146 12.26 7.58 13.07
CA LEU A 146 13.55 6.92 12.81
C LEU A 146 14.23 6.46 14.10
N ASP A 147 14.13 7.27 15.16
CA ASP A 147 14.70 6.96 16.47
C ASP A 147 13.96 5.76 17.10
N ASP A 148 12.64 5.77 17.08
CA ASP A 148 11.80 4.67 17.52
C ASP A 148 12.12 3.36 16.77
N LEU A 149 12.33 3.47 15.46
CA LEU A 149 12.61 2.32 14.61
C LEU A 149 13.99 1.72 14.93
N THR A 150 14.99 2.57 15.17
CA THR A 150 16.34 2.14 15.56
C THR A 150 16.26 1.41 16.92
N TYR A 151 15.62 2.04 17.89
CA TYR A 151 15.41 1.42 19.21
C TYR A 151 14.69 0.06 19.11
N PHE A 152 13.64 -0.03 18.30
CA PHE A 152 12.91 -1.28 18.10
C PHE A 152 13.78 -2.36 17.50
N ASN A 153 14.54 -2.05 16.45
CA ASN A 153 15.41 -2.99 15.77
C ASN A 153 16.47 -3.57 16.71
N ASP A 154 17.06 -2.74 17.56
CA ASP A 154 18.14 -3.14 18.47
C ASP A 154 17.62 -4.01 19.64
N ASN A 155 16.39 -3.77 20.06
CA ASN A 155 15.86 -4.40 21.28
C ASN A 155 14.94 -5.60 21.03
N ASN A 156 14.23 -5.66 19.90
CA ASN A 156 13.16 -6.64 19.68
C ASN A 156 13.47 -7.76 18.69
N LYS A 157 14.40 -7.58 17.75
CA LYS A 157 14.73 -8.61 16.74
C LYS A 157 15.22 -9.94 17.32
N LYS A 158 15.72 -9.94 18.53
CA LYS A 158 16.22 -11.15 19.23
C LYS A 158 15.12 -12.05 19.79
N TYR A 159 13.87 -11.59 19.82
CA TYR A 159 12.77 -12.35 20.40
C TYR A 159 12.11 -13.28 19.37
N ASP A 160 11.85 -14.51 19.75
CA ASP A 160 11.17 -15.51 18.91
C ASP A 160 9.81 -15.02 18.41
N ILE A 161 9.05 -14.34 19.27
CA ILE A 161 7.74 -13.79 18.90
C ILE A 161 7.82 -12.80 17.74
N TYR A 162 8.92 -12.05 17.62
CA TYR A 162 9.15 -11.16 16.49
C TYR A 162 9.27 -11.95 15.17
N HIS A 163 10.03 -13.04 15.17
CA HIS A 163 10.19 -13.88 13.99
C HIS A 163 8.90 -14.60 13.62
N ARG A 164 8.18 -15.11 14.61
CA ARG A 164 6.85 -15.70 14.39
C ARG A 164 5.87 -14.70 13.80
N ALA A 165 5.87 -13.45 14.28
CA ALA A 165 5.01 -12.40 13.75
C ALA A 165 5.35 -12.06 12.29
N ILE A 166 6.63 -11.93 11.93
CA ILE A 166 7.07 -11.73 10.53
C ILE A 166 6.62 -12.87 9.64
N ASN A 167 6.66 -14.09 10.13
CA ASN A 167 6.33 -15.29 9.35
C ASN A 167 4.82 -15.55 9.25
N GLY A 168 3.98 -14.90 10.06
CA GLY A 168 2.56 -15.20 10.15
C GLY A 168 2.30 -16.50 10.91
N GLU A 169 3.06 -16.73 11.96
CA GLU A 169 3.04 -17.94 12.81
C GLU A 169 2.68 -17.59 14.27
N THR A 170 1.91 -16.53 14.45
CA THR A 170 1.56 -16.04 15.79
C THR A 170 0.50 -16.89 16.47
N GLY A 171 -0.32 -17.60 15.69
CA GLY A 171 -1.52 -18.30 16.13
C GLY A 171 -2.75 -17.38 16.20
N LEU A 172 -2.63 -16.11 15.82
CA LEU A 172 -3.75 -15.19 15.63
C LEU A 172 -4.18 -15.26 14.16
N GLU A 173 -5.22 -16.01 13.86
CA GLU A 173 -5.65 -16.32 12.48
C GLU A 173 -5.77 -15.09 11.60
N CYS A 174 -6.37 -14.01 12.08
CA CYS A 174 -6.52 -12.78 11.30
C CYS A 174 -5.18 -12.11 10.99
N PHE A 175 -4.26 -12.08 11.95
CA PHE A 175 -2.94 -11.49 11.77
C PHE A 175 -2.11 -12.32 10.79
N ASP A 176 -2.08 -13.63 10.97
CA ASP A 176 -1.33 -14.55 10.13
C ASP A 176 -1.87 -14.54 8.69
N ALA A 177 -3.20 -14.44 8.51
CA ALA A 177 -3.82 -14.27 7.20
C ALA A 177 -3.41 -12.95 6.51
N TRP A 178 -3.31 -11.83 7.24
CA TRP A 178 -2.84 -10.56 6.68
C TRP A 178 -1.35 -10.59 6.32
N VAL A 179 -0.52 -11.29 7.10
CA VAL A 179 0.89 -11.52 6.73
C VAL A 179 0.98 -12.29 5.42
N SER A 180 0.20 -13.36 5.28
CA SER A 180 0.15 -14.17 4.07
C SER A 180 -0.31 -13.33 2.86
N GLU A 181 -1.41 -12.57 3.02
CA GLU A 181 -1.93 -11.69 1.98
C GLU A 181 -0.89 -10.63 1.54
N LEU A 182 -0.18 -10.05 2.50
CA LEU A 182 0.86 -9.07 2.20
C LEU A 182 2.03 -9.70 1.44
N LYS A 183 2.44 -10.92 1.82
CA LYS A 183 3.48 -11.69 1.12
C LYS A 183 3.04 -12.05 -0.30
N GLU A 184 1.80 -12.50 -0.47
CA GLU A 184 1.27 -12.97 -1.75
C GLU A 184 0.93 -11.87 -2.74
N ASN A 185 0.42 -10.73 -2.26
CA ASN A 185 -0.15 -9.68 -3.11
C ASN A 185 0.62 -8.35 -3.04
N GLY A 186 1.56 -8.20 -2.10
CA GLY A 186 2.25 -6.93 -1.86
C GLY A 186 1.32 -5.81 -1.36
N TYR A 187 0.09 -6.16 -0.98
CA TYR A 187 -0.95 -5.20 -0.57
C TYR A 187 -1.92 -5.85 0.41
N ILE A 188 -2.30 -5.12 1.44
CA ILE A 188 -3.43 -5.45 2.32
C ILE A 188 -4.39 -4.27 2.43
N HIS A 189 -5.64 -4.56 2.73
CA HIS A 189 -6.71 -3.57 2.88
C HIS A 189 -6.35 -2.49 3.91
N ASN A 190 -6.82 -1.24 3.71
CA ASN A 190 -6.46 -0.12 4.57
C ASN A 190 -6.81 -0.35 6.05
N HIS A 191 -7.99 -0.89 6.35
CA HIS A 191 -8.39 -1.19 7.73
C HIS A 191 -7.58 -2.36 8.30
N ALA A 192 -7.32 -3.39 7.51
CA ALA A 192 -6.45 -4.48 7.91
C ALA A 192 -5.04 -3.98 8.30
N ARG A 193 -4.49 -3.00 7.57
CA ARG A 193 -3.21 -2.35 7.95
C ARG A 193 -3.26 -1.67 9.31
N MET A 194 -4.39 -1.02 9.64
CA MET A 194 -4.55 -0.36 10.94
C MET A 194 -4.61 -1.39 12.07
N TRP A 195 -5.39 -2.45 11.90
CA TRP A 195 -5.48 -3.53 12.88
C TRP A 195 -4.17 -4.30 13.00
N TYR A 196 -3.54 -4.62 11.88
CA TYR A 196 -2.24 -5.25 11.82
C TYR A 196 -1.19 -4.46 12.62
N ALA A 197 -1.11 -3.14 12.38
CA ALA A 197 -0.20 -2.27 13.10
C ALA A 197 -0.53 -2.11 14.60
N SER A 198 -1.79 -2.31 14.98
CA SER A 198 -2.22 -2.24 16.39
C SER A 198 -1.88 -3.51 17.17
N ILE A 199 -1.82 -4.66 16.49
CA ILE A 199 -1.44 -5.95 17.08
C ILE A 199 0.08 -6.07 17.17
N TRP A 200 0.77 -5.57 16.13
CA TRP A 200 2.23 -5.57 16.04
C TRP A 200 2.90 -4.80 17.18
#